data_94ceae8646b9cb690eb02538548a1bc3
#
_entry.id   94ceae8646b9cb690eb02538548a1bc3
#
_cell.length_a   1.000
_cell.length_b   1.000
_cell.length_c   1.000
_cell.angle_alpha   90.00
_cell.angle_beta   90.00
_cell.angle_gamma   90.00
#
_symmetry.space_group_name_H-M   'P 1'
#
loop_
_entity.id
_entity.type
_entity.pdbx_description
1 polymer ?
#
loop_
_entity_poly.entity_id
_entity_poly.type
_entity_poly.pdbx_seq_one_letter_code
_entity_poly.pdbx_strand_id
1 'polypeptide(L)'
;MLSLQEVKLAIIGLGYVGLPLAVEFGKRRSVVGFDINQQRIGALKAGHDATLEVNDDELKEASQLVYSASLDDLKSCNVFIVTVPTPIDEHKQPDLTPLIKASETIGSALKKGDIVIYESTVYPGATEEDCVPVLEKISGLKFNVDFFAGYSPERINPGDKEHRVTTIKKVTSGSTPAVADLVDALYREIITAGTHKASCIKVAEAAKVIENTQRDLNIALINELAIIFNRMGIDTEAVLQAAGTKWNFLPFRPGLVGGHCIGVDPYYLTHKAQSIGYHPEIILAGRRLNDGMGAYVVSQLVKAMLKRRIHVDGARVLVMGLAFKENCPDLRNTRVVDIVSELAEYNIQVDIYDPWVAVDEARHEYGITPIVEPAINAYDGIVLAVAHNEFRALGAENIRQYGKAKHILYDLKYLLSAEEADLRL
;
A
#
# COMPACT_ATOMS: atom_id res chain seq x y z
N MET A 1 -1.91 -26.21 26.18
CA MET A 1 -1.57 -25.26 25.12
C MET A 1 -1.44 -26.02 23.82
N LEU A 2 -1.91 -25.47 22.70
CA LEU A 2 -1.88 -26.10 21.38
C LEU A 2 -0.42 -26.38 20.95
N SER A 3 -0.16 -27.58 20.42
CA SER A 3 1.14 -27.88 19.77
C SER A 3 1.10 -27.54 18.29
N LEU A 4 2.28 -27.33 17.67
CA LEU A 4 2.39 -26.95 16.24
C LEU A 4 1.73 -28.01 15.31
N GLN A 5 1.74 -29.27 15.71
CA GLN A 5 1.15 -30.38 14.94
C GLN A 5 -0.38 -30.37 14.98
N GLU A 6 -0.98 -29.82 16.04
CA GLU A 6 -2.44 -29.74 16.22
C GLU A 6 -3.05 -28.51 15.54
N VAL A 7 -2.23 -27.60 15.01
CA VAL A 7 -2.68 -26.37 14.34
C VAL A 7 -3.52 -26.71 13.10
N LYS A 8 -4.77 -26.28 13.12
CA LYS A 8 -5.71 -26.21 11.99
C LYS A 8 -5.94 -24.77 11.64
N LEU A 9 -5.38 -24.34 10.52
CA LEU A 9 -5.21 -22.94 10.17
C LEU A 9 -6.40 -22.43 9.34
N ALA A 10 -6.90 -21.23 9.68
CA ALA A 10 -7.76 -20.44 8.83
C ALA A 10 -7.09 -19.10 8.52
N ILE A 11 -7.15 -18.65 7.27
CA ILE A 11 -6.73 -17.31 6.84
C ILE A 11 -7.96 -16.52 6.43
N ILE A 12 -8.18 -15.38 7.08
CA ILE A 12 -9.38 -14.55 6.95
C ILE A 12 -9.07 -13.32 6.10
N GLY A 13 -9.64 -13.27 4.92
CA GLY A 13 -9.33 -12.29 3.87
C GLY A 13 -8.29 -12.82 2.89
N LEU A 14 -8.67 -13.01 1.63
CA LEU A 14 -7.82 -13.57 0.57
C LEU A 14 -7.45 -12.51 -0.47
N GLY A 15 -7.03 -11.34 0.02
CA GLY A 15 -6.47 -10.26 -0.80
C GLY A 15 -4.97 -10.44 -1.08
N TYR A 16 -4.30 -9.31 -1.32
CA TYR A 16 -2.86 -9.23 -1.64
C TYR A 16 -1.93 -9.85 -0.58
N VAL A 17 -2.36 -9.86 0.67
CA VAL A 17 -1.60 -10.41 1.80
C VAL A 17 -2.02 -11.84 2.09
N GLY A 18 -3.33 -12.07 2.24
CA GLY A 18 -3.85 -13.33 2.73
C GLY A 18 -3.74 -14.48 1.75
N LEU A 19 -3.89 -14.23 0.44
CA LEU A 19 -3.78 -15.29 -0.55
C LEU A 19 -2.36 -15.86 -0.65
N PRO A 20 -1.28 -15.06 -0.84
CA PRO A 20 0.08 -15.59 -0.83
C PRO A 20 0.41 -16.35 0.45
N LEU A 21 -0.03 -15.84 1.60
CA LEU A 21 0.16 -16.51 2.89
C LEU A 21 -0.58 -17.87 2.96
N ALA A 22 -1.84 -17.91 2.49
CA ALA A 22 -2.65 -19.11 2.46
C ALA A 22 -2.04 -20.18 1.54
N VAL A 23 -1.50 -19.78 0.40
CA VAL A 23 -0.83 -20.64 -0.56
C VAL A 23 0.43 -21.25 0.06
N GLU A 24 1.30 -20.45 0.66
CA GLU A 24 2.53 -20.96 1.26
C GLU A 24 2.26 -21.94 2.43
N PHE A 25 1.30 -21.63 3.29
CA PHE A 25 0.87 -22.61 4.31
C PHE A 25 0.20 -23.84 3.69
N GLY A 26 -0.64 -23.65 2.65
CA GLY A 26 -1.35 -24.74 1.97
C GLY A 26 -0.46 -25.74 1.25
N LYS A 27 0.81 -25.41 0.96
CA LYS A 27 1.84 -26.34 0.49
C LYS A 27 2.31 -27.29 1.60
N ARG A 28 2.12 -26.96 2.88
CA ARG A 28 2.70 -27.68 4.01
C ARG A 28 1.69 -28.30 4.96
N ARG A 29 0.52 -27.66 5.12
CA ARG A 29 -0.54 -28.09 6.06
C ARG A 29 -1.93 -27.75 5.56
N SER A 30 -2.93 -28.36 6.19
CA SER A 30 -4.33 -28.03 5.90
C SER A 30 -4.66 -26.59 6.31
N VAL A 31 -5.21 -25.81 5.36
CA VAL A 31 -5.59 -24.41 5.51
C VAL A 31 -6.99 -24.19 4.96
N VAL A 32 -7.82 -23.48 5.70
CA VAL A 32 -9.06 -22.87 5.20
C VAL A 32 -8.78 -21.42 4.83
N GLY A 33 -8.79 -21.10 3.55
CA GLY A 33 -8.78 -19.74 3.04
C GLY A 33 -10.21 -19.21 3.00
N PHE A 34 -10.52 -18.27 3.88
CA PHE A 34 -11.87 -17.71 4.04
C PHE A 34 -11.94 -16.28 3.51
N ASP A 35 -12.95 -16.01 2.66
CA ASP A 35 -13.28 -14.65 2.24
C ASP A 35 -14.81 -14.50 2.12
N ILE A 36 -15.31 -13.34 2.52
CA ILE A 36 -16.75 -13.01 2.41
C ILE A 36 -17.19 -12.79 0.96
N ASN A 37 -16.25 -12.46 0.06
CA ASN A 37 -16.52 -12.23 -1.35
C ASN A 37 -16.63 -13.56 -2.10
N GLN A 38 -17.86 -13.95 -2.40
CA GLN A 38 -18.14 -15.20 -3.12
C GLN A 38 -17.56 -15.23 -4.54
N GLN A 39 -17.46 -14.08 -5.22
CA GLN A 39 -16.84 -14.00 -6.55
C GLN A 39 -15.34 -14.30 -6.45
N ARG A 40 -14.67 -13.74 -5.43
CA ARG A 40 -13.26 -14.03 -5.12
C ARG A 40 -13.05 -15.54 -4.89
N ILE A 41 -13.88 -16.15 -4.04
CA ILE A 41 -13.82 -17.60 -3.76
C ILE A 41 -14.07 -18.42 -5.03
N GLY A 42 -15.03 -18.00 -5.86
CA GLY A 42 -15.30 -18.67 -7.14
C GLY A 42 -14.11 -18.63 -8.10
N ALA A 43 -13.47 -17.49 -8.26
CA ALA A 43 -12.28 -17.30 -9.09
C ALA A 43 -11.11 -18.15 -8.60
N LEU A 44 -10.83 -18.16 -7.29
CA LEU A 44 -9.76 -18.95 -6.69
C LEU A 44 -10.00 -20.47 -6.81
N LYS A 45 -11.25 -20.93 -6.66
CA LYS A 45 -11.63 -22.34 -6.94
C LYS A 45 -11.44 -22.73 -8.40
N ALA A 46 -11.57 -21.77 -9.31
CA ALA A 46 -11.29 -21.96 -10.73
C ALA A 46 -9.78 -21.88 -11.06
N GLY A 47 -8.93 -21.64 -10.07
CA GLY A 47 -7.48 -21.53 -10.25
C GLY A 47 -7.01 -20.18 -10.78
N HIS A 48 -7.78 -19.10 -10.55
CA HIS A 48 -7.46 -17.75 -11.03
C HIS A 48 -7.36 -16.75 -9.90
N ASP A 49 -6.24 -16.02 -9.84
CA ASP A 49 -5.99 -14.91 -8.92
C ASP A 49 -6.11 -13.55 -9.63
N ALA A 50 -7.21 -12.83 -9.38
CA ALA A 50 -7.43 -11.50 -9.94
C ALA A 50 -6.46 -10.43 -9.38
N THR A 51 -5.76 -10.69 -8.27
CA THR A 51 -4.76 -9.76 -7.72
C THR A 51 -3.37 -9.93 -8.36
N LEU A 52 -3.16 -10.98 -9.15
CA LEU A 52 -1.90 -11.31 -9.83
C LEU A 52 -0.69 -11.50 -8.88
N GLU A 53 -0.94 -11.72 -7.59
CA GLU A 53 0.11 -11.95 -6.59
C GLU A 53 0.59 -13.41 -6.60
N VAL A 54 -0.29 -14.32 -6.96
CA VAL A 54 -0.02 -15.78 -7.03
C VAL A 54 -0.34 -16.27 -8.43
N ASN A 55 0.59 -16.99 -9.04
CA ASN A 55 0.34 -17.59 -10.34
C ASN A 55 -0.42 -18.93 -10.25
N ASP A 56 -0.95 -19.40 -11.39
CA ASP A 56 -1.78 -20.60 -11.45
C ASP A 56 -1.04 -21.87 -10.99
N ASP A 57 0.27 -21.94 -11.17
CA ASP A 57 1.05 -23.10 -10.75
C ASP A 57 1.27 -23.10 -9.24
N GLU A 58 1.52 -21.95 -8.64
CA GLU A 58 1.61 -21.80 -7.19
C GLU A 58 0.27 -22.12 -6.50
N LEU A 59 -0.87 -21.74 -7.11
CA LEU A 59 -2.21 -22.12 -6.61
C LEU A 59 -2.39 -23.65 -6.60
N LYS A 60 -1.92 -24.35 -7.64
CA LYS A 60 -1.99 -25.83 -7.73
C LYS A 60 -1.07 -26.53 -6.72
N GLU A 61 0.11 -25.93 -6.43
CA GLU A 61 1.03 -26.47 -5.42
C GLU A 61 0.44 -26.46 -4.01
N ALA A 62 -0.48 -25.55 -3.71
CA ALA A 62 -1.16 -25.44 -2.43
C ALA A 62 -2.26 -26.50 -2.25
N SER A 63 -1.91 -27.77 -2.42
CA SER A 63 -2.85 -28.90 -2.47
C SER A 63 -3.68 -29.11 -1.19
N GLN A 64 -3.28 -28.52 -0.07
CA GLN A 64 -3.97 -28.60 1.23
C GLN A 64 -4.75 -27.32 1.57
N LEU A 65 -4.87 -26.37 0.63
CA LEU A 65 -5.66 -25.15 0.78
C LEU A 65 -7.08 -25.35 0.24
N VAL A 66 -8.05 -25.07 1.07
CA VAL A 66 -9.48 -25.09 0.71
C VAL A 66 -10.06 -23.70 0.81
N TYR A 67 -10.69 -23.23 -0.27
CA TYR A 67 -11.33 -21.89 -0.31
C TYR A 67 -12.78 -21.98 0.15
N SER A 68 -13.19 -21.11 1.09
CA SER A 68 -14.54 -21.09 1.62
C SER A 68 -15.07 -19.67 1.91
N ALA A 69 -16.39 -19.52 1.79
CA ALA A 69 -17.14 -18.37 2.30
C ALA A 69 -18.12 -18.80 3.41
N SER A 70 -18.03 -20.04 3.88
CA SER A 70 -18.92 -20.60 4.92
C SER A 70 -18.29 -20.49 6.31
N LEU A 71 -19.04 -19.90 7.26
CA LEU A 71 -18.63 -19.82 8.66
C LEU A 71 -18.49 -21.21 9.32
N ASP A 72 -19.20 -22.21 8.83
CA ASP A 72 -19.13 -23.55 9.39
C ASP A 72 -17.77 -24.20 9.19
N ASP A 73 -17.06 -23.87 8.10
CA ASP A 73 -15.73 -24.38 7.85
C ASP A 73 -14.70 -23.84 8.85
N LEU A 74 -14.92 -22.64 9.38
CA LEU A 74 -14.08 -22.04 10.41
C LEU A 74 -14.15 -22.78 11.75
N LYS A 75 -15.27 -23.43 12.05
CA LYS A 75 -15.45 -24.19 13.31
C LYS A 75 -14.49 -25.36 13.45
N SER A 76 -13.92 -25.84 12.34
CA SER A 76 -12.92 -26.91 12.36
C SER A 76 -11.51 -26.40 12.70
N CYS A 77 -11.26 -25.08 12.61
CA CYS A 77 -9.97 -24.44 12.82
C CYS A 77 -9.74 -24.08 14.29
N ASN A 78 -8.48 -23.85 14.66
CA ASN A 78 -8.07 -23.45 16.01
C ASN A 78 -6.98 -22.35 16.01
N VAL A 79 -6.46 -22.00 14.86
CA VAL A 79 -5.61 -20.82 14.67
C VAL A 79 -6.17 -20.02 13.48
N PHE A 80 -6.42 -18.74 13.71
CA PHE A 80 -7.00 -17.83 12.74
C PHE A 80 -6.00 -16.71 12.46
N ILE A 81 -5.63 -16.49 11.18
CA ILE A 81 -4.80 -15.34 10.76
C ILE A 81 -5.68 -14.36 10.01
N VAL A 82 -5.71 -13.11 10.49
CA VAL A 82 -6.54 -12.03 9.96
C VAL A 82 -5.70 -11.13 9.07
N THR A 83 -6.09 -11.05 7.79
CA THR A 83 -5.38 -10.30 6.75
C THR A 83 -6.31 -9.35 5.98
N VAL A 84 -7.35 -8.87 6.65
CA VAL A 84 -8.32 -7.94 6.07
C VAL A 84 -7.73 -6.53 5.92
N PRO A 85 -8.23 -5.70 4.97
CA PRO A 85 -7.75 -4.34 4.79
C PRO A 85 -8.07 -3.46 6.00
N THR A 86 -7.21 -2.45 6.22
CA THR A 86 -7.36 -1.43 7.25
C THR A 86 -7.19 -0.04 6.60
N PRO A 87 -8.25 0.49 5.95
CA PRO A 87 -8.21 1.80 5.30
C PRO A 87 -8.27 2.95 6.30
N ILE A 88 -8.23 4.16 5.78
CA ILE A 88 -8.59 5.39 6.50
C ILE A 88 -9.89 5.95 5.89
N ASP A 89 -10.65 6.67 6.70
CA ASP A 89 -11.84 7.38 6.26
C ASP A 89 -11.50 8.73 5.57
N GLU A 90 -12.53 9.47 5.12
CA GLU A 90 -12.40 10.79 4.50
C GLU A 90 -11.73 11.84 5.40
N HIS A 91 -11.78 11.63 6.72
CA HIS A 91 -11.15 12.48 7.72
C HIS A 91 -9.73 12.00 8.10
N LYS A 92 -9.19 11.03 7.34
CA LYS A 92 -7.86 10.42 7.56
C LYS A 92 -7.75 9.75 8.94
N GLN A 93 -8.87 9.21 9.46
CA GLN A 93 -8.90 8.41 10.69
C GLN A 93 -8.88 6.92 10.34
N PRO A 94 -8.25 6.07 11.17
CA PRO A 94 -8.27 4.63 10.98
C PRO A 94 -9.71 4.07 10.91
N ASP A 95 -10.03 3.35 9.83
CA ASP A 95 -11.27 2.57 9.75
C ASP A 95 -10.99 1.11 10.09
N LEU A 96 -11.31 0.73 11.33
CA LEU A 96 -11.16 -0.64 11.81
C LEU A 96 -12.39 -1.52 11.51
N THR A 97 -13.39 -1.01 10.79
CA THR A 97 -14.64 -1.76 10.51
C THR A 97 -14.38 -3.14 9.91
N PRO A 98 -13.50 -3.33 8.90
CA PRO A 98 -13.22 -4.67 8.37
C PRO A 98 -12.60 -5.59 9.43
N LEU A 99 -11.72 -5.05 10.26
CA LEU A 99 -11.02 -5.79 11.32
C LEU A 99 -11.99 -6.22 12.44
N ILE A 100 -12.89 -5.34 12.84
CA ILE A 100 -13.94 -5.62 13.82
C ILE A 100 -14.89 -6.70 13.30
N LYS A 101 -15.35 -6.59 12.03
CA LYS A 101 -16.20 -7.62 11.40
C LYS A 101 -15.51 -8.98 11.29
N ALA A 102 -14.22 -9.01 10.97
CA ALA A 102 -13.43 -10.23 10.95
C ALA A 102 -13.35 -10.84 12.35
N SER A 103 -13.15 -10.01 13.40
CA SER A 103 -13.14 -10.44 14.79
C SER A 103 -14.52 -10.96 15.24
N GLU A 104 -15.63 -10.34 14.83
CA GLU A 104 -17.00 -10.85 15.08
C GLU A 104 -17.20 -12.22 14.41
N THR A 105 -16.77 -12.36 13.17
CA THR A 105 -16.83 -13.62 12.42
C THR A 105 -16.07 -14.74 13.15
N ILE A 106 -14.82 -14.48 13.54
CA ILE A 106 -13.99 -15.44 14.27
C ILE A 106 -14.58 -15.73 15.65
N GLY A 107 -15.04 -14.71 16.36
CA GLY A 107 -15.66 -14.85 17.70
C GLY A 107 -16.80 -15.86 17.74
N SER A 108 -17.57 -15.97 16.64
CA SER A 108 -18.66 -16.96 16.53
C SER A 108 -18.20 -18.41 16.35
N ALA A 109 -16.93 -18.62 15.92
CA ALA A 109 -16.32 -19.93 15.73
C ALA A 109 -15.29 -20.30 16.82
N LEU A 110 -14.90 -19.33 17.66
CA LEU A 110 -13.80 -19.43 18.62
C LEU A 110 -14.11 -20.42 19.75
N LYS A 111 -13.11 -21.22 20.10
CA LYS A 111 -13.17 -22.25 21.15
C LYS A 111 -12.04 -22.06 22.16
N LYS A 112 -12.15 -22.75 23.30
CA LYS A 112 -11.08 -22.77 24.31
C LYS A 112 -9.79 -23.35 23.74
N GLY A 113 -8.69 -22.62 23.94
CA GLY A 113 -7.36 -22.96 23.47
C GLY A 113 -7.02 -22.36 22.10
N ASP A 114 -7.97 -21.75 21.40
CA ASP A 114 -7.75 -21.16 20.07
C ASP A 114 -6.89 -19.89 20.13
N ILE A 115 -6.25 -19.57 18.99
CA ILE A 115 -5.38 -18.41 18.83
C ILE A 115 -5.82 -17.58 17.63
N VAL A 116 -5.92 -16.27 17.81
CA VAL A 116 -6.20 -15.32 16.73
C VAL A 116 -4.97 -14.45 16.49
N ILE A 117 -4.41 -14.51 15.28
CA ILE A 117 -3.21 -13.76 14.87
C ILE A 117 -3.66 -12.66 13.91
N TYR A 118 -3.32 -11.42 14.20
CA TYR A 118 -3.60 -10.30 13.29
C TYR A 118 -2.35 -9.96 12.47
N GLU A 119 -2.53 -9.79 11.17
CA GLU A 119 -1.49 -9.30 10.24
C GLU A 119 -1.82 -7.93 9.65
N SER A 120 -3.10 -7.54 9.69
CA SER A 120 -3.53 -6.23 9.21
C SER A 120 -2.77 -5.10 9.90
N THR A 121 -2.41 -4.06 9.16
CA THR A 121 -1.71 -2.90 9.73
C THR A 121 -2.61 -2.14 10.68
N VAL A 122 -2.13 -1.91 11.89
CA VAL A 122 -2.86 -1.20 12.94
C VAL A 122 -1.92 -0.33 13.78
N TYR A 123 -2.49 0.58 14.59
CA TYR A 123 -1.72 1.30 15.60
C TYR A 123 -1.37 0.41 16.80
N PRO A 124 -0.30 0.73 17.55
CA PRO A 124 0.08 -0.04 18.75
C PRO A 124 -1.05 -0.10 19.78
N GLY A 125 -1.45 -1.32 20.11
CA GLY A 125 -2.52 -1.62 21.05
C GLY A 125 -3.84 -2.05 20.41
N ALA A 126 -4.05 -1.83 19.12
CA ALA A 126 -5.33 -2.12 18.47
C ALA A 126 -5.78 -3.58 18.60
N THR A 127 -4.85 -4.54 18.50
CA THR A 127 -5.19 -5.96 18.69
C THR A 127 -5.82 -6.21 20.06
N GLU A 128 -5.19 -5.70 21.12
CA GLU A 128 -5.60 -5.97 22.50
C GLU A 128 -6.73 -5.04 22.97
N GLU A 129 -6.80 -3.81 22.47
CA GLU A 129 -7.74 -2.77 22.94
C GLU A 129 -9.03 -2.73 22.12
N ASP A 130 -8.99 -3.08 20.81
CA ASP A 130 -10.15 -3.02 19.91
C ASP A 130 -10.64 -4.41 19.48
N CYS A 131 -9.75 -5.32 19.07
CA CYS A 131 -10.14 -6.61 18.52
C CYS A 131 -10.48 -7.64 19.60
N VAL A 132 -9.66 -7.75 20.64
CA VAL A 132 -9.87 -8.72 21.74
C VAL A 132 -11.21 -8.52 22.45
N PRO A 133 -11.66 -7.31 22.80
CA PRO A 133 -12.98 -7.11 23.41
C PRO A 133 -14.14 -7.60 22.53
N VAL A 134 -14.00 -7.51 21.20
CA VAL A 134 -15.01 -8.05 20.26
C VAL A 134 -15.02 -9.58 20.31
N LEU A 135 -13.85 -10.21 20.30
CA LEU A 135 -13.72 -11.66 20.42
C LEU A 135 -14.33 -12.16 21.74
N GLU A 136 -14.05 -11.51 22.87
CA GLU A 136 -14.61 -11.84 24.17
C GLU A 136 -16.15 -11.71 24.19
N LYS A 137 -16.66 -10.58 23.63
CA LYS A 137 -18.09 -10.29 23.59
C LYS A 137 -18.87 -11.33 22.79
N ILE A 138 -18.36 -11.73 21.64
CA ILE A 138 -19.07 -12.64 20.72
C ILE A 138 -18.92 -14.10 21.18
N SER A 139 -17.72 -14.52 21.59
CA SER A 139 -17.47 -15.91 21.97
C SER A 139 -17.89 -16.23 23.39
N GLY A 140 -17.99 -15.25 24.29
CA GLY A 140 -18.17 -15.45 25.72
C GLY A 140 -16.92 -16.02 26.42
N LEU A 141 -15.79 -16.13 25.72
CA LEU A 141 -14.51 -16.63 26.22
C LEU A 141 -13.67 -15.50 26.80
N LYS A 142 -12.72 -15.84 27.68
CA LYS A 142 -11.84 -14.86 28.33
C LYS A 142 -10.45 -14.88 27.74
N PHE A 143 -9.97 -13.68 27.34
CA PHE A 143 -8.62 -13.48 26.80
C PHE A 143 -7.52 -13.91 27.79
N ASN A 144 -6.46 -14.53 27.25
CA ASN A 144 -5.32 -15.10 28.00
C ASN A 144 -5.69 -16.16 29.05
N VAL A 145 -6.95 -16.67 29.02
CA VAL A 145 -7.43 -17.79 29.86
C VAL A 145 -8.01 -18.88 28.97
N ASP A 146 -9.02 -18.51 28.16
CA ASP A 146 -9.74 -19.45 27.30
C ASP A 146 -9.25 -19.37 25.84
N PHE A 147 -8.84 -18.20 25.37
CA PHE A 147 -8.24 -18.00 24.03
C PHE A 147 -7.08 -17.01 24.10
N PHE A 148 -6.29 -16.93 23.02
CA PHE A 148 -5.08 -16.13 22.98
C PHE A 148 -5.00 -15.33 21.67
N ALA A 149 -4.11 -14.32 21.66
CA ALA A 149 -3.87 -13.51 20.49
C ALA A 149 -2.38 -13.46 20.10
N GLY A 150 -2.13 -13.21 18.84
CA GLY A 150 -0.81 -12.89 18.29
C GLY A 150 -0.90 -11.72 17.31
N TYR A 151 0.24 -11.18 16.97
CA TYR A 151 0.37 -10.21 15.88
C TYR A 151 1.65 -10.46 15.09
N SER A 152 1.52 -10.47 13.77
CA SER A 152 2.65 -10.70 12.86
C SER A 152 2.47 -9.84 11.62
N PRO A 153 3.07 -8.64 11.56
CA PRO A 153 2.86 -7.72 10.45
C PRO A 153 3.34 -8.28 9.11
N GLU A 154 2.58 -7.99 8.07
CA GLU A 154 3.04 -8.24 6.70
C GLU A 154 3.96 -7.11 6.22
N ARG A 155 4.96 -7.50 5.40
CA ARG A 155 5.98 -6.61 4.84
C ARG A 155 6.10 -6.72 3.32
N ILE A 156 5.20 -7.44 2.68
CA ILE A 156 5.16 -7.56 1.22
C ILE A 156 4.89 -6.18 0.60
N ASN A 157 5.56 -5.92 -0.51
CA ASN A 157 5.25 -4.79 -1.36
C ASN A 157 4.50 -5.33 -2.60
N PRO A 158 3.20 -5.03 -2.77
CA PRO A 158 2.42 -5.53 -3.89
C PRO A 158 3.13 -5.34 -5.23
N GLY A 159 3.14 -6.40 -6.07
CA GLY A 159 3.83 -6.42 -7.35
C GLY A 159 5.35 -6.62 -7.29
N ASP A 160 5.97 -6.73 -6.11
CA ASP A 160 7.39 -7.05 -5.94
C ASP A 160 7.60 -8.56 -6.01
N LYS A 161 8.28 -9.02 -7.06
CA LYS A 161 8.52 -10.46 -7.29
C LYS A 161 9.79 -10.98 -6.60
N GLU A 162 10.64 -10.09 -6.11
CA GLU A 162 11.89 -10.45 -5.41
C GLU A 162 11.65 -10.62 -3.90
N HIS A 163 10.88 -9.71 -3.30
CA HIS A 163 10.59 -9.68 -1.87
C HIS A 163 9.23 -10.33 -1.58
N ARG A 164 9.22 -11.66 -1.57
CA ARG A 164 8.00 -12.46 -1.31
C ARG A 164 7.83 -12.77 0.17
N VAL A 165 6.65 -13.23 0.55
CA VAL A 165 6.31 -13.58 1.94
C VAL A 165 7.36 -14.50 2.59
N THR A 166 7.90 -15.45 1.85
CA THR A 166 8.89 -16.43 2.34
C THR A 166 10.31 -15.87 2.49
N THR A 167 10.67 -14.83 1.72
CA THR A 167 12.04 -14.31 1.62
C THR A 167 12.27 -13.05 2.47
N ILE A 168 11.24 -12.51 3.09
CA ILE A 168 11.32 -11.36 4.00
C ILE A 168 11.30 -11.85 5.45
N LYS A 169 12.23 -11.32 6.29
CA LYS A 169 12.24 -11.63 7.72
C LYS A 169 10.91 -11.19 8.36
N LYS A 170 10.19 -12.14 8.97
CA LYS A 170 8.87 -11.92 9.57
C LYS A 170 8.99 -11.55 11.04
N VAL A 171 8.30 -10.52 11.48
CA VAL A 171 8.14 -10.21 12.90
C VAL A 171 6.98 -11.04 13.45
N THR A 172 7.16 -11.65 14.62
CA THR A 172 6.15 -12.47 15.29
C THR A 172 5.96 -12.03 16.72
N SER A 173 4.77 -12.21 17.28
CA SER A 173 4.49 -11.92 18.69
C SER A 173 3.28 -12.70 19.19
N GLY A 174 3.11 -12.75 20.50
CA GLY A 174 1.96 -13.40 21.12
C GLY A 174 1.63 -12.79 22.47
N SER A 175 0.39 -12.99 22.92
CA SER A 175 -0.15 -12.44 24.16
C SER A 175 0.42 -13.08 25.42
N THR A 176 1.04 -14.26 25.29
CA THR A 176 1.83 -14.92 26.33
C THR A 176 3.12 -15.47 25.73
N PRO A 177 4.18 -15.74 26.52
CA PRO A 177 5.44 -16.31 26.01
C PRO A 177 5.22 -17.60 25.20
N ALA A 178 4.38 -18.50 25.68
CA ALA A 178 4.15 -19.77 25.01
C ALA A 178 3.33 -19.62 23.72
N VAL A 179 2.41 -18.64 23.63
CA VAL A 179 1.72 -18.28 22.38
C VAL A 179 2.70 -17.64 21.40
N ALA A 180 3.58 -16.76 21.86
CA ALA A 180 4.63 -16.17 21.02
C ALA A 180 5.57 -17.24 20.43
N ASP A 181 5.93 -18.26 21.21
CA ASP A 181 6.73 -19.39 20.75
C ASP A 181 6.01 -20.21 19.68
N LEU A 182 4.71 -20.48 19.86
CA LEU A 182 3.91 -21.21 18.87
C LEU A 182 3.73 -20.41 17.57
N VAL A 183 3.40 -19.12 17.69
CA VAL A 183 3.28 -18.21 16.54
C VAL A 183 4.60 -18.14 15.77
N ASP A 184 5.72 -17.96 16.46
CA ASP A 184 7.05 -17.94 15.86
C ASP A 184 7.37 -19.26 15.13
N ALA A 185 7.09 -20.39 15.76
CA ALA A 185 7.30 -21.71 15.17
C ALA A 185 6.41 -21.93 13.93
N LEU A 186 5.15 -21.47 13.96
CA LEU A 186 4.21 -21.57 12.84
C LEU A 186 4.74 -20.82 11.60
N TYR A 187 5.14 -19.57 11.77
CA TYR A 187 5.68 -18.78 10.65
C TYR A 187 7.03 -19.31 10.13
N ARG A 188 7.86 -19.89 10.97
CA ARG A 188 9.12 -20.52 10.54
C ARG A 188 8.92 -21.69 9.59
N GLU A 189 7.75 -22.29 9.52
CA GLU A 189 7.48 -23.34 8.53
C GLU A 189 7.55 -22.83 7.11
N ILE A 190 7.20 -21.56 6.86
CA ILE A 190 7.12 -20.96 5.53
C ILE A 190 8.14 -19.84 5.28
N ILE A 191 8.65 -19.19 6.32
CA ILE A 191 9.56 -18.04 6.19
C ILE A 191 11.02 -18.52 6.20
N THR A 192 11.63 -18.55 5.00
CA THR A 192 13.03 -18.98 4.84
C THR A 192 14.04 -17.93 5.32
N ALA A 193 13.68 -16.64 5.29
CA ALA A 193 14.51 -15.54 5.78
C ALA A 193 14.59 -15.47 7.32
N GLY A 194 13.88 -16.36 8.01
CA GLY A 194 13.80 -16.39 9.46
C GLY A 194 12.83 -15.38 10.05
N THR A 195 12.66 -15.45 11.37
CA THR A 195 11.73 -14.63 12.14
C THR A 195 12.43 -13.74 13.14
N HIS A 196 11.73 -12.72 13.62
CA HIS A 196 12.10 -11.90 14.77
C HIS A 196 10.95 -11.91 15.76
N LYS A 197 11.13 -12.60 16.88
CA LYS A 197 10.11 -12.64 17.92
C LYS A 197 10.16 -11.36 18.75
N ALA A 198 9.17 -10.49 18.61
CA ALA A 198 9.02 -9.26 19.37
C ALA A 198 8.63 -9.57 20.83
N SER A 199 8.94 -8.67 21.74
CA SER A 199 8.70 -8.85 23.18
C SER A 199 7.22 -8.88 23.55
N CYS A 200 6.34 -8.24 22.78
CA CYS A 200 4.89 -8.26 22.93
C CYS A 200 4.18 -7.81 21.63
N ILE A 201 2.86 -7.93 21.60
CA ILE A 201 2.01 -7.53 20.47
C ILE A 201 2.21 -6.05 20.12
N LYS A 202 2.12 -5.15 21.10
CA LYS A 202 2.29 -3.69 20.87
C LYS A 202 3.63 -3.32 20.24
N VAL A 203 4.69 -4.02 20.56
CA VAL A 203 6.01 -3.80 19.92
C VAL A 203 6.02 -4.24 18.47
N ALA A 204 5.37 -5.35 18.13
CA ALA A 204 5.26 -5.82 16.76
C ALA A 204 4.38 -4.89 15.90
N GLU A 205 3.26 -4.40 16.47
CA GLU A 205 2.41 -3.39 15.83
C GLU A 205 3.16 -2.08 15.58
N ALA A 206 3.89 -1.59 16.61
CA ALA A 206 4.72 -0.38 16.47
C ALA A 206 5.79 -0.53 15.40
N ALA A 207 6.48 -1.68 15.34
CA ALA A 207 7.51 -1.95 14.35
C ALA A 207 6.99 -1.82 12.92
N LYS A 208 5.75 -2.28 12.67
CA LYS A 208 5.13 -2.18 11.34
C LYS A 208 4.85 -0.73 10.95
N VAL A 209 4.18 0.01 11.80
CA VAL A 209 3.71 1.36 11.46
C VAL A 209 4.86 2.35 11.30
N ILE A 210 5.97 2.18 12.07
CA ILE A 210 7.12 3.09 11.96
C ILE A 210 7.95 2.87 10.69
N GLU A 211 7.94 1.69 10.07
CA GLU A 211 8.66 1.44 8.81
C GLU A 211 8.13 2.34 7.69
N ASN A 212 6.80 2.41 7.55
CA ASN A 212 6.18 3.25 6.54
C ASN A 212 6.18 4.73 6.95
N THR A 213 6.00 5.05 8.22
CA THR A 213 6.12 6.43 8.73
C THR A 213 7.52 7.00 8.49
N GLN A 214 8.58 6.22 8.74
CA GLN A 214 9.96 6.63 8.47
C GLN A 214 10.19 6.88 6.97
N ARG A 215 9.65 6.02 6.10
CA ARG A 215 9.73 6.20 4.64
C ARG A 215 8.99 7.44 4.19
N ASP A 216 7.78 7.65 4.67
CA ASP A 216 6.97 8.84 4.38
C ASP A 216 7.68 10.14 4.76
N LEU A 217 8.26 10.19 5.96
CA LEU A 217 9.00 11.36 6.43
C LEU A 217 10.28 11.62 5.64
N ASN A 218 11.01 10.58 5.23
CA ASN A 218 12.17 10.76 4.38
C ASN A 218 11.79 11.32 3.00
N ILE A 219 10.68 10.86 2.42
CA ILE A 219 10.16 11.42 1.16
C ILE A 219 9.72 12.87 1.38
N ALA A 220 9.04 13.18 2.49
CA ALA A 220 8.64 14.55 2.82
C ALA A 220 9.85 15.49 2.91
N LEU A 221 10.93 15.06 3.56
CA LEU A 221 12.17 15.83 3.60
C LEU A 221 12.71 16.10 2.19
N ILE A 222 12.75 15.07 1.33
CA ILE A 222 13.25 15.24 -0.04
C ILE A 222 12.30 16.11 -0.88
N ASN A 223 11.00 16.02 -0.69
CA ASN A 223 10.01 16.89 -1.32
C ASN A 223 10.22 18.37 -0.89
N GLU A 224 10.47 18.62 0.39
CA GLU A 224 10.79 19.98 0.88
C GLU A 224 12.09 20.51 0.27
N LEU A 225 13.13 19.66 0.19
CA LEU A 225 14.39 20.03 -0.48
C LEU A 225 14.18 20.32 -1.95
N ALA A 226 13.35 19.55 -2.66
CA ALA A 226 13.00 19.82 -4.07
C ALA A 226 12.31 21.19 -4.22
N ILE A 227 11.40 21.56 -3.32
CA ILE A 227 10.76 22.88 -3.31
C ILE A 227 11.79 23.99 -3.08
N ILE A 228 12.71 23.81 -2.14
CA ILE A 228 13.77 24.76 -1.81
C ILE A 228 14.72 24.94 -3.03
N PHE A 229 15.23 23.83 -3.58
CA PHE A 229 16.17 23.86 -4.69
C PHE A 229 15.55 24.43 -5.97
N ASN A 230 14.29 24.12 -6.25
CA ASN A 230 13.56 24.73 -7.35
C ASN A 230 13.48 26.25 -7.22
N ARG A 231 13.21 26.78 -6.02
CA ARG A 231 13.24 28.25 -5.76
C ARG A 231 14.63 28.86 -5.91
N MET A 232 15.67 28.09 -5.68
CA MET A 232 17.08 28.53 -5.85
C MET A 232 17.58 28.37 -7.29
N GLY A 233 16.81 27.72 -8.18
CA GLY A 233 17.25 27.39 -9.55
C GLY A 233 18.31 26.28 -9.61
N ILE A 234 18.30 25.38 -8.63
CA ILE A 234 19.23 24.24 -8.53
C ILE A 234 18.48 22.98 -8.90
N ASP A 235 19.07 22.12 -9.72
CA ASP A 235 18.50 20.81 -10.06
C ASP A 235 18.59 19.86 -8.87
N THR A 236 17.42 19.39 -8.40
CA THR A 236 17.33 18.52 -7.23
C THR A 236 18.08 17.21 -7.41
N GLU A 237 17.96 16.57 -8.58
CA GLU A 237 18.61 15.28 -8.84
C GLU A 237 20.14 15.38 -8.80
N ALA A 238 20.71 16.46 -9.35
CA ALA A 238 22.14 16.71 -9.28
C ALA A 238 22.64 16.84 -7.82
N VAL A 239 21.85 17.49 -6.95
CA VAL A 239 22.17 17.58 -5.51
C VAL A 239 22.09 16.21 -4.87
N LEU A 240 21.03 15.44 -5.14
CA LEU A 240 20.83 14.12 -4.56
C LEU A 240 21.90 13.12 -5.02
N GLN A 241 22.33 13.19 -6.27
CA GLN A 241 23.47 12.40 -6.78
C GLN A 241 24.77 12.75 -6.05
N ALA A 242 25.07 14.04 -5.89
CA ALA A 242 26.24 14.48 -5.15
C ALA A 242 26.20 14.06 -3.66
N ALA A 243 25.07 14.25 -2.99
CA ALA A 243 24.88 13.82 -1.62
C ALA A 243 24.97 12.31 -1.47
N GLY A 244 24.43 11.56 -2.45
CA GLY A 244 24.44 10.10 -2.52
C GLY A 244 25.81 9.46 -2.65
N THR A 245 26.87 10.22 -2.95
CA THR A 245 28.26 9.74 -2.87
C THR A 245 28.69 9.43 -1.42
N LYS A 246 27.97 9.99 -0.43
CA LYS A 246 28.21 9.69 0.97
C LYS A 246 27.52 8.36 1.33
N TRP A 247 28.26 7.41 1.84
CA TRP A 247 27.83 6.03 2.12
C TRP A 247 26.58 5.90 3.00
N ASN A 248 26.31 6.89 3.86
CA ASN A 248 25.17 6.87 4.80
C ASN A 248 24.02 7.79 4.37
N PHE A 249 24.07 8.35 3.16
CA PHE A 249 22.94 9.11 2.61
C PHE A 249 21.89 8.15 2.03
N LEU A 250 20.65 8.29 2.46
CA LEU A 250 19.58 7.40 2.02
C LEU A 250 19.04 7.84 0.65
N PRO A 251 18.88 6.91 -0.32
CA PRO A 251 18.58 7.24 -1.71
C PRO A 251 17.09 7.51 -1.97
N PHE A 252 16.46 8.35 -1.16
CA PHE A 252 15.09 8.80 -1.41
C PHE A 252 15.06 9.84 -2.54
N ARG A 253 13.95 9.87 -3.27
CA ARG A 253 13.68 10.82 -4.35
C ARG A 253 12.37 11.55 -4.06
N PRO A 254 12.18 12.79 -4.58
CA PRO A 254 10.92 13.49 -4.44
C PRO A 254 9.83 12.82 -5.27
N GLY A 255 8.58 13.05 -4.91
CA GLY A 255 7.45 12.53 -5.65
C GLY A 255 6.15 12.52 -4.84
N LEU A 256 5.11 12.03 -5.48
CA LEU A 256 3.81 11.82 -4.87
C LEU A 256 3.86 10.58 -3.98
N VAL A 257 3.26 10.67 -2.80
CA VAL A 257 3.23 9.57 -1.81
C VAL A 257 1.82 9.01 -1.73
N GLY A 258 1.55 7.99 -2.53
CA GLY A 258 0.29 7.26 -2.59
C GLY A 258 0.40 5.81 -2.12
N GLY A 259 -0.60 5.00 -2.52
CA GLY A 259 -0.67 3.58 -2.21
C GLY A 259 -1.25 3.27 -0.83
N HIS A 260 -1.34 1.97 -0.52
CA HIS A 260 -2.06 1.48 0.66
C HIS A 260 -1.33 1.69 1.98
N CYS A 261 0.00 1.85 1.95
CA CYS A 261 0.81 1.74 3.16
C CYS A 261 1.46 3.06 3.53
N ILE A 262 2.31 3.63 2.64
CA ILE A 262 3.16 4.78 3.00
C ILE A 262 2.31 6.01 3.30
N GLY A 263 1.24 6.25 2.52
CA GLY A 263 0.33 7.39 2.71
C GLY A 263 -0.73 7.18 3.80
N VAL A 264 -0.88 5.96 4.33
CA VAL A 264 -1.95 5.57 5.25
C VAL A 264 -1.44 5.27 6.66
N ASP A 265 -0.40 4.43 6.79
CA ASP A 265 0.12 3.99 8.10
C ASP A 265 0.50 5.14 9.06
N PRO A 266 1.07 6.28 8.60
CA PRO A 266 1.34 7.39 9.49
C PRO A 266 0.10 7.93 10.21
N TYR A 267 -1.07 7.88 9.57
CA TYR A 267 -2.32 8.33 10.20
C TYR A 267 -2.76 7.41 11.33
N TYR A 268 -2.48 6.11 11.24
CA TYR A 268 -2.70 5.18 12.35
C TYR A 268 -1.89 5.57 13.59
N LEU A 269 -0.60 5.88 13.40
CA LEU A 269 0.27 6.31 14.50
C LEU A 269 -0.13 7.67 15.06
N THR A 270 -0.49 8.65 14.19
CA THR A 270 -0.91 9.98 14.64
C THR A 270 -2.23 9.94 15.40
N HIS A 271 -3.20 9.11 14.97
CA HIS A 271 -4.45 8.87 15.68
C HIS A 271 -4.18 8.36 17.09
N LYS A 272 -3.35 7.32 17.23
CA LYS A 272 -3.02 6.75 18.54
C LYS A 272 -2.27 7.77 19.41
N ALA A 273 -1.32 8.52 18.85
CA ALA A 273 -0.61 9.56 19.59
C ALA A 273 -1.57 10.61 20.15
N GLN A 274 -2.52 11.10 19.34
CA GLN A 274 -3.52 12.07 19.77
C GLN A 274 -4.47 11.49 20.85
N SER A 275 -4.87 10.22 20.73
CA SER A 275 -5.73 9.57 21.72
C SER A 275 -5.10 9.45 23.10
N ILE A 276 -3.76 9.43 23.19
CA ILE A 276 -3.00 9.43 24.45
C ILE A 276 -2.50 10.85 24.85
N GLY A 277 -3.01 11.90 24.20
CA GLY A 277 -2.73 13.29 24.52
C GLY A 277 -1.43 13.86 23.95
N TYR A 278 -0.79 13.18 22.97
CA TYR A 278 0.43 13.68 22.31
C TYR A 278 0.13 14.19 20.90
N HIS A 279 0.54 15.43 20.58
CA HIS A 279 0.44 15.96 19.22
C HIS A 279 1.70 15.64 18.41
N PRO A 280 1.61 14.77 17.35
CA PRO A 280 2.79 14.31 16.61
C PRO A 280 3.23 15.33 15.55
N GLU A 281 3.98 16.35 15.94
CA GLU A 281 4.40 17.50 15.13
C GLU A 281 5.09 17.09 13.81
N ILE A 282 6.13 16.26 13.89
CA ILE A 282 6.96 15.90 12.74
C ILE A 282 6.16 15.06 11.74
N ILE A 283 5.41 14.06 12.22
CA ILE A 283 4.65 13.15 11.37
C ILE A 283 3.55 13.91 10.62
N LEU A 284 2.80 14.76 11.32
CA LEU A 284 1.75 15.57 10.71
C LEU A 284 2.31 16.61 9.74
N ALA A 285 3.48 17.22 10.03
CA ALA A 285 4.14 18.13 9.11
C ALA A 285 4.56 17.42 7.82
N GLY A 286 5.18 16.25 7.92
CA GLY A 286 5.56 15.43 6.76
C GLY A 286 4.35 15.04 5.91
N ARG A 287 3.27 14.57 6.55
CA ARG A 287 2.03 14.23 5.82
C ARG A 287 1.43 15.43 5.10
N ARG A 288 1.34 16.58 5.75
CA ARG A 288 0.82 17.81 5.15
C ARG A 288 1.64 18.24 3.93
N LEU A 289 2.97 18.08 4.00
CA LEU A 289 3.85 18.37 2.86
C LEU A 289 3.62 17.40 1.71
N ASN A 290 3.62 16.08 1.98
CA ASN A 290 3.42 15.06 0.95
C ASN A 290 2.02 15.17 0.31
N ASP A 291 1.00 15.42 1.09
CA ASP A 291 -0.37 15.64 0.60
C ASP A 291 -0.49 16.90 -0.27
N GLY A 292 0.33 17.91 -0.04
CA GLY A 292 0.36 19.15 -0.82
C GLY A 292 1.14 19.08 -2.13
N MET A 293 1.82 17.97 -2.43
CA MET A 293 2.71 17.91 -3.60
C MET A 293 1.96 17.96 -4.93
N GLY A 294 0.74 17.41 -5.02
CA GLY A 294 -0.08 17.52 -6.23
C GLY A 294 -0.35 18.99 -6.61
N ALA A 295 -0.82 19.79 -5.67
CA ALA A 295 -1.07 21.22 -5.86
C ALA A 295 0.23 21.99 -6.18
N TYR A 296 1.35 21.63 -5.53
CA TYR A 296 2.66 22.23 -5.86
C TYR A 296 3.04 21.97 -7.32
N VAL A 297 2.93 20.73 -7.79
CA VAL A 297 3.25 20.36 -9.18
C VAL A 297 2.43 21.19 -10.17
N VAL A 298 1.11 21.27 -9.98
CA VAL A 298 0.24 22.04 -10.86
C VAL A 298 0.59 23.53 -10.82
N SER A 299 0.86 24.09 -9.65
CA SER A 299 1.31 25.49 -9.52
C SER A 299 2.59 25.77 -10.31
N GLN A 300 3.56 24.84 -10.34
CA GLN A 300 4.78 25.00 -11.14
C GLN A 300 4.51 24.89 -12.65
N LEU A 301 3.66 23.92 -13.06
CA LEU A 301 3.25 23.78 -14.47
C LEU A 301 2.57 25.06 -14.98
N VAL A 302 1.59 25.57 -14.25
CA VAL A 302 0.85 26.80 -14.61
C VAL A 302 1.81 28.00 -14.73
N LYS A 303 2.73 28.16 -13.77
CA LYS A 303 3.75 29.24 -13.85
C LYS A 303 4.63 29.10 -15.10
N ALA A 304 5.02 27.90 -15.46
CA ALA A 304 5.83 27.66 -16.67
C ALA A 304 5.03 27.94 -17.94
N MET A 305 3.77 27.52 -18.00
CA MET A 305 2.86 27.84 -19.10
C MET A 305 2.71 29.35 -19.30
N LEU A 306 2.46 30.10 -18.23
CA LEU A 306 2.35 31.56 -18.27
C LEU A 306 3.65 32.23 -18.76
N LYS A 307 4.83 31.80 -18.28
CA LYS A 307 6.13 32.29 -18.72
C LYS A 307 6.36 32.06 -20.24
N ARG A 308 5.84 30.97 -20.80
CA ARG A 308 5.88 30.66 -22.23
C ARG A 308 4.74 31.28 -23.02
N ARG A 309 3.89 32.07 -22.37
CA ARG A 309 2.68 32.68 -22.98
C ARG A 309 1.73 31.63 -23.55
N ILE A 310 1.58 30.52 -22.86
CA ILE A 310 0.56 29.51 -23.10
C ILE A 310 -0.68 29.93 -22.28
N HIS A 311 -1.84 29.95 -22.92
CA HIS A 311 -3.11 30.27 -22.27
C HIS A 311 -3.49 29.12 -21.36
N VAL A 312 -3.80 29.39 -20.10
CA VAL A 312 -4.08 28.34 -19.08
C VAL A 312 -5.54 27.94 -19.07
N ASP A 313 -6.44 28.92 -19.10
CA ASP A 313 -7.89 28.67 -19.12
C ASP A 313 -8.29 27.93 -20.41
N GLY A 314 -8.88 26.75 -20.28
CA GLY A 314 -9.21 25.88 -21.40
C GLY A 314 -8.00 25.18 -22.05
N ALA A 315 -6.81 25.27 -21.47
CA ALA A 315 -5.65 24.50 -21.91
C ALA A 315 -5.89 23.00 -21.80
N ARG A 316 -5.15 22.20 -22.59
CA ARG A 316 -5.25 20.73 -22.53
C ARG A 316 -3.93 20.15 -22.05
N VAL A 317 -3.97 19.35 -20.99
CA VAL A 317 -2.79 18.72 -20.39
C VAL A 317 -2.92 17.20 -20.48
N LEU A 318 -1.83 16.55 -20.89
CA LEU A 318 -1.67 15.10 -20.83
C LEU A 318 -0.97 14.72 -19.54
N VAL A 319 -1.61 13.87 -18.72
CA VAL A 319 -0.99 13.22 -17.56
C VAL A 319 -0.65 11.78 -17.95
N MET A 320 0.63 11.44 -17.93
CA MET A 320 1.16 10.12 -18.27
C MET A 320 1.45 9.35 -16.99
N GLY A 321 0.65 8.32 -16.74
CA GLY A 321 0.63 7.50 -15.53
C GLY A 321 -0.49 7.90 -14.57
N LEU A 322 -1.27 6.92 -14.11
CA LEU A 322 -2.34 7.04 -13.12
C LEU A 322 -2.14 6.05 -11.98
N ALA A 323 -1.46 4.92 -12.21
CA ALA A 323 -1.12 3.95 -11.19
C ALA A 323 -0.35 4.59 -10.02
N PHE A 324 -0.44 4.02 -8.81
CA PHE A 324 0.27 4.61 -7.66
C PHE A 324 1.80 4.43 -7.73
N LYS A 325 2.29 3.47 -8.52
CA LYS A 325 3.72 3.24 -8.79
C LYS A 325 3.95 2.65 -10.18
N GLU A 326 5.21 2.63 -10.60
CA GLU A 326 5.65 2.12 -11.90
C GLU A 326 5.37 0.61 -12.06
N ASN A 327 4.99 0.22 -13.27
CA ASN A 327 4.83 -1.16 -13.75
C ASN A 327 3.89 -2.00 -12.87
N CYS A 328 2.82 -1.38 -12.39
CA CYS A 328 1.84 -2.00 -11.52
C CYS A 328 0.43 -1.51 -11.90
N PRO A 329 -0.57 -2.39 -12.02
CA PRO A 329 -1.94 -2.01 -12.39
C PRO A 329 -2.74 -1.38 -11.24
N ASP A 330 -2.20 -1.33 -10.01
CA ASP A 330 -2.91 -0.89 -8.82
C ASP A 330 -3.11 0.63 -8.78
N LEU A 331 -4.36 1.05 -8.67
CA LEU A 331 -4.80 2.46 -8.65
C LEU A 331 -5.05 3.02 -7.25
N ARG A 332 -5.20 2.15 -6.27
CA ARG A 332 -5.73 2.55 -4.96
C ARG A 332 -4.85 3.59 -4.28
N ASN A 333 -5.48 4.68 -3.81
CA ASN A 333 -4.82 5.83 -3.20
C ASN A 333 -3.72 6.45 -4.08
N THR A 334 -3.84 6.39 -5.41
CA THR A 334 -2.93 7.14 -6.27
C THR A 334 -3.07 8.64 -6.02
N ARG A 335 -1.95 9.32 -5.87
CA ARG A 335 -1.94 10.78 -5.65
C ARG A 335 -1.88 11.57 -6.98
N VAL A 336 -1.90 10.87 -8.11
CA VAL A 336 -2.04 11.51 -9.42
C VAL A 336 -3.41 12.15 -9.56
N VAL A 337 -4.43 11.62 -8.89
CA VAL A 337 -5.77 12.23 -8.84
C VAL A 337 -5.77 13.64 -8.25
N ASP A 338 -4.84 13.95 -7.34
CA ASP A 338 -4.70 15.31 -6.80
C ASP A 338 -4.23 16.30 -7.87
N ILE A 339 -3.31 15.86 -8.75
CA ILE A 339 -2.89 16.65 -9.92
C ILE A 339 -4.07 16.90 -10.85
N VAL A 340 -4.85 15.85 -11.13
CA VAL A 340 -6.01 15.95 -12.01
C VAL A 340 -7.05 16.92 -11.46
N SER A 341 -7.37 16.80 -10.17
CA SER A 341 -8.33 17.68 -9.48
C SER A 341 -7.84 19.13 -9.46
N GLU A 342 -6.58 19.34 -9.12
CA GLU A 342 -6.00 20.70 -9.08
C GLU A 342 -5.92 21.33 -10.48
N LEU A 343 -5.65 20.57 -11.55
CA LEU A 343 -5.70 21.07 -12.93
C LEU A 343 -7.10 21.51 -13.33
N ALA A 344 -8.14 20.78 -12.88
CA ALA A 344 -9.53 21.13 -13.13
C ALA A 344 -9.92 22.46 -12.46
N GLU A 345 -9.39 22.79 -11.28
CA GLU A 345 -9.58 24.09 -10.62
C GLU A 345 -9.06 25.28 -11.45
N TYR A 346 -8.08 25.05 -12.34
CA TYR A 346 -7.59 26.02 -13.32
C TYR A 346 -8.35 26.01 -14.65
N ASN A 347 -9.49 25.27 -14.71
CA ASN A 347 -10.26 25.06 -15.95
C ASN A 347 -9.45 24.43 -17.08
N ILE A 348 -8.47 23.58 -16.73
CA ILE A 348 -7.64 22.83 -17.67
C ILE A 348 -8.32 21.50 -17.99
N GLN A 349 -8.37 21.14 -19.27
CA GLN A 349 -8.83 19.83 -19.72
C GLN A 349 -7.73 18.81 -19.55
N VAL A 350 -8.01 17.69 -18.89
CA VAL A 350 -7.01 16.67 -18.60
C VAL A 350 -7.31 15.37 -19.32
N ASP A 351 -6.38 14.92 -20.16
CA ASP A 351 -6.36 13.56 -20.64
C ASP A 351 -5.34 12.74 -19.82
N ILE A 352 -5.73 11.53 -19.47
CA ILE A 352 -4.88 10.62 -18.69
C ILE A 352 -4.57 9.39 -19.54
N TYR A 353 -3.30 9.05 -19.65
CA TYR A 353 -2.83 7.86 -20.33
C TYR A 353 -1.99 6.99 -19.39
N ASP A 354 -2.41 5.75 -19.20
CA ASP A 354 -1.68 4.76 -18.41
C ASP A 354 -1.84 3.37 -19.06
N PRO A 355 -0.73 2.73 -19.50
CA PRO A 355 -0.79 1.42 -20.16
C PRO A 355 -1.09 0.24 -19.22
N TRP A 356 -0.99 0.45 -17.89
CA TRP A 356 -1.18 -0.59 -16.88
C TRP A 356 -2.57 -0.63 -16.29
N VAL A 357 -3.32 0.47 -16.41
CA VAL A 357 -4.56 0.68 -15.68
C VAL A 357 -5.77 0.24 -16.50
N ALA A 358 -6.67 -0.53 -15.88
CA ALA A 358 -7.94 -0.88 -16.46
C ALA A 358 -8.90 0.32 -16.44
N VAL A 359 -9.48 0.67 -17.60
CA VAL A 359 -10.39 1.83 -17.75
C VAL A 359 -11.60 1.73 -16.81
N ASP A 360 -12.18 0.53 -16.68
CA ASP A 360 -13.38 0.34 -15.86
C ASP A 360 -13.07 0.48 -14.37
N GLU A 361 -11.89 0.08 -13.92
CA GLU A 361 -11.42 0.25 -12.54
C GLU A 361 -11.19 1.73 -12.22
N ALA A 362 -10.51 2.47 -13.11
CA ALA A 362 -10.29 3.91 -12.93
C ALA A 362 -11.61 4.70 -12.91
N ARG A 363 -12.58 4.29 -13.73
CA ARG A 363 -13.91 4.91 -13.73
C ARG A 363 -14.67 4.61 -12.44
N HIS A 364 -14.60 3.38 -11.95
CA HIS A 364 -15.28 2.97 -10.72
C HIS A 364 -14.69 3.66 -9.49
N GLU A 365 -13.36 3.72 -9.41
CA GLU A 365 -12.65 4.22 -8.22
C GLU A 365 -12.63 5.75 -8.14
N TYR A 366 -12.41 6.42 -9.28
CA TYR A 366 -12.18 7.87 -9.32
C TYR A 366 -13.08 8.65 -10.28
N GLY A 367 -13.99 7.99 -11.01
CA GLY A 367 -14.76 8.64 -12.06
C GLY A 367 -13.91 9.06 -13.28
N ILE A 368 -12.67 8.60 -13.37
CA ILE A 368 -11.72 8.93 -14.41
C ILE A 368 -11.79 7.92 -15.54
N THR A 369 -11.77 8.40 -16.80
CA THR A 369 -11.70 7.53 -17.99
C THR A 369 -10.39 7.77 -18.70
N PRO A 370 -9.35 6.93 -18.47
CA PRO A 370 -8.09 7.01 -19.20
C PRO A 370 -8.30 6.84 -20.70
N ILE A 371 -7.52 7.59 -21.51
CA ILE A 371 -7.51 7.44 -22.97
C ILE A 371 -6.65 6.25 -23.39
N VAL A 372 -6.99 5.67 -24.55
CA VAL A 372 -6.26 4.53 -25.11
C VAL A 372 -4.94 4.96 -25.74
N GLU A 373 -4.92 6.13 -26.37
CA GLU A 373 -3.73 6.68 -27.06
C GLU A 373 -3.75 8.20 -27.01
N PRO A 374 -2.61 8.85 -26.65
CA PRO A 374 -2.50 10.30 -26.68
C PRO A 374 -2.53 10.87 -28.12
N ALA A 375 -3.23 11.99 -28.30
CA ALA A 375 -3.30 12.67 -29.56
C ALA A 375 -2.01 13.46 -29.86
N ILE A 376 -1.51 13.38 -31.08
CA ILE A 376 -0.33 14.13 -31.53
C ILE A 376 -0.67 15.63 -31.67
N ASN A 377 0.30 16.52 -31.31
CA ASN A 377 0.19 17.98 -31.37
C ASN A 377 -1.04 18.56 -30.66
N ALA A 378 -1.49 17.94 -29.58
CA ALA A 378 -2.78 18.28 -28.93
C ALA A 378 -2.63 18.98 -27.57
N TYR A 379 -1.49 18.87 -26.91
CA TYR A 379 -1.37 19.24 -25.49
C TYR A 379 -0.52 20.50 -25.29
N ASP A 380 -0.98 21.36 -24.37
CA ASP A 380 -0.28 22.56 -23.89
C ASP A 380 0.73 22.24 -22.78
N GLY A 381 0.51 21.13 -22.08
CA GLY A 381 1.40 20.58 -21.07
C GLY A 381 1.37 19.05 -21.07
N ILE A 382 2.49 18.43 -20.73
CA ILE A 382 2.63 16.98 -20.55
C ILE A 382 3.30 16.75 -19.20
N VAL A 383 2.70 15.92 -18.34
CA VAL A 383 3.21 15.59 -17.02
C VAL A 383 3.52 14.08 -16.96
N LEU A 384 4.78 13.74 -16.76
CA LEU A 384 5.20 12.36 -16.49
C LEU A 384 5.04 12.09 -14.99
N ALA A 385 3.90 11.52 -14.61
CA ALA A 385 3.54 11.34 -13.20
C ALA A 385 4.00 10.00 -12.62
N VAL A 386 4.14 8.95 -13.45
CA VAL A 386 4.58 7.60 -13.06
C VAL A 386 5.68 7.11 -14.02
N ALA A 387 6.68 6.39 -13.47
CA ALA A 387 7.88 5.99 -14.23
C ALA A 387 7.72 4.62 -14.92
N HIS A 388 6.63 4.39 -15.69
CA HIS A 388 6.47 3.15 -16.43
C HIS A 388 7.59 2.94 -17.46
N ASN A 389 7.98 1.68 -17.66
CA ASN A 389 9.02 1.31 -18.61
C ASN A 389 8.67 1.71 -20.04
N GLU A 390 7.39 1.70 -20.40
CA GLU A 390 6.87 2.13 -21.69
C GLU A 390 7.17 3.62 -21.94
N PHE A 391 7.02 4.47 -20.94
CA PHE A 391 7.33 5.89 -21.05
C PHE A 391 8.83 6.14 -21.18
N ARG A 392 9.64 5.35 -20.47
CA ARG A 392 11.10 5.38 -20.61
C ARG A 392 11.53 4.96 -22.01
N ALA A 393 10.90 3.91 -22.57
CA ALA A 393 11.18 3.43 -23.92
C ALA A 393 10.76 4.40 -25.00
N LEU A 394 9.68 5.20 -24.80
CA LEU A 394 9.28 6.25 -25.73
C LEU A 394 10.36 7.33 -25.88
N GLY A 395 11.00 7.73 -24.80
CA GLY A 395 11.98 8.81 -24.78
C GLY A 395 11.36 10.21 -24.98
N ALA A 396 12.15 11.24 -24.69
CA ALA A 396 11.68 12.63 -24.71
C ALA A 396 11.15 13.09 -26.07
N GLU A 397 11.81 12.68 -27.15
CA GLU A 397 11.46 13.10 -28.52
C GLU A 397 10.04 12.64 -28.92
N ASN A 398 9.69 11.37 -28.66
CA ASN A 398 8.36 10.85 -28.97
C ASN A 398 7.29 11.40 -28.02
N ILE A 399 7.61 11.57 -26.73
CA ILE A 399 6.69 12.17 -25.77
C ILE A 399 6.34 13.61 -26.17
N ARG A 400 7.33 14.39 -26.63
CA ARG A 400 7.10 15.77 -27.09
C ARG A 400 6.22 15.87 -28.32
N GLN A 401 6.07 14.82 -29.14
CA GLN A 401 5.16 14.83 -30.29
C GLN A 401 3.68 14.98 -29.89
N TYR A 402 3.31 14.60 -28.67
CA TYR A 402 1.96 14.84 -28.15
C TYR A 402 1.72 16.34 -27.89
N GLY A 403 2.77 17.09 -27.59
CA GLY A 403 2.68 18.52 -27.30
C GLY A 403 2.46 19.39 -28.53
N LYS A 404 1.71 20.49 -28.38
CA LYS A 404 1.65 21.57 -29.40
C LYS A 404 3.03 22.17 -29.62
N ALA A 405 3.20 23.00 -30.65
CA ALA A 405 4.46 23.70 -30.96
C ALA A 405 5.05 24.46 -29.76
N LYS A 406 4.18 24.98 -28.88
CA LYS A 406 4.55 25.52 -27.57
C LYS A 406 3.86 24.67 -26.52
N HIS A 407 4.61 23.94 -25.75
CA HIS A 407 4.12 23.11 -24.63
C HIS A 407 5.14 23.09 -23.49
N ILE A 408 4.76 22.59 -22.34
CA ILE A 408 5.62 22.29 -21.20
C ILE A 408 5.69 20.78 -21.01
N LEU A 409 6.90 20.22 -20.95
CA LEU A 409 7.14 18.83 -20.52
C LEU A 409 7.67 18.84 -19.09
N TYR A 410 6.88 18.30 -18.15
CA TYR A 410 7.21 18.22 -16.74
C TYR A 410 7.45 16.77 -16.32
N ASP A 411 8.66 16.46 -15.94
CA ASP A 411 9.05 15.13 -15.46
C ASP A 411 9.12 15.09 -13.93
N LEU A 412 8.18 14.37 -13.29
CA LEU A 412 8.12 14.21 -11.84
C LEU A 412 8.98 13.06 -11.33
N LYS A 413 9.51 12.23 -12.24
CA LYS A 413 10.09 10.92 -11.89
C LYS A 413 11.53 10.76 -12.37
N TYR A 414 12.14 11.82 -12.91
CA TYR A 414 13.51 11.79 -13.47
C TYR A 414 13.70 10.69 -14.52
N LEU A 415 12.67 10.48 -15.34
CA LEU A 415 12.73 9.58 -16.50
C LEU A 415 13.65 10.10 -17.59
N LEU A 416 13.69 11.43 -17.72
CA LEU A 416 14.41 12.19 -18.74
C LEU A 416 15.61 12.92 -18.12
N SER A 417 16.58 13.29 -18.96
CA SER A 417 17.68 14.18 -18.55
C SER A 417 17.18 15.60 -18.25
N ALA A 418 18.03 16.40 -17.62
CA ALA A 418 17.68 17.78 -17.27
C ALA A 418 17.46 18.66 -18.51
N GLU A 419 18.14 18.37 -19.62
CA GLU A 419 18.04 19.10 -20.88
C GLU A 419 16.80 18.70 -21.69
N GLU A 420 16.24 17.49 -21.45
CA GLU A 420 15.10 16.96 -22.20
C GLU A 420 13.75 17.41 -21.64
N ALA A 421 13.67 17.72 -20.34
CA ALA A 421 12.46 18.20 -19.69
C ALA A 421 12.50 19.74 -19.51
N ASP A 422 11.32 20.38 -19.55
CA ASP A 422 11.22 21.82 -19.25
C ASP A 422 11.16 22.09 -17.76
N LEU A 423 10.60 21.15 -17.01
CA LEU A 423 10.53 21.14 -15.55
C LEU A 423 10.85 19.74 -15.03
N ARG A 424 11.48 19.69 -13.86
CA ARG A 424 11.65 18.48 -13.04
C ARG A 424 11.24 18.81 -11.61
N LEU A 425 10.81 17.77 -10.84
CA LEU A 425 10.40 17.96 -9.45
C LEU A 425 11.61 18.19 -8.54
#